data_ee92ce8285edc6724f82377f5e15a2ac
#
_entry.id   ee92ce8285edc6724f82377f5e15a2ac
#
_cell.length_a   1.000
_cell.length_b   1.000
_cell.length_c   1.000
_cell.angle_alpha   90.00
_cell.angle_beta   90.00
_cell.angle_gamma   90.00
#
_symmetry.space_group_name_H-M   'P 1'
#
loop_
_entity.id
_entity.type
_entity.pdbx_description
1 polymer ?
#
loop_
_entity_poly.entity_id
_entity_poly.type
_entity_poly.pdbx_seq_one_letter_code
_entity_poly.pdbx_strand_id
1 'polypeptide(L)'
;MESLSQIKRAEINEIKVLLFDLDGTFVSDDRLKSSTFECLEKLRQKKIKRIAVTGRPAGWCDLIARWWPVNSVVGENGAFSYTVSEGRMIRKIFDSSSSLTAHQKKLSLLFNDIKSNFGDVHLAADQPFRLWDLSLDISEEHDMDDDKVKAIHDFCISNGANAAISNIHLNVWYGNYNKLGMSLKILDEWNLKEHECIYIGDSPNDSPMFNHFSFSVGVKSVLKYKDIMEYFPSYLTTEDSSEGFEELTNFIL
;
A
#
# COMPACT_ATOMS: atom_id res chain seq x y z
N MET A 1 -3.12 -9.44 18.17
CA MET A 1 -3.15 -10.16 16.87
C MET A 1 -3.49 -11.61 17.15
N GLU A 2 -4.53 -12.10 16.52
CA GLU A 2 -5.01 -13.48 16.64
C GLU A 2 -4.62 -14.27 15.38
N SER A 3 -4.72 -15.61 15.42
CA SER A 3 -4.54 -16.44 14.21
C SER A 3 -5.75 -16.27 13.27
N LEU A 4 -5.55 -16.41 11.96
CA LEU A 4 -6.63 -16.41 10.96
C LEU A 4 -7.75 -17.42 11.32
N SER A 5 -7.41 -18.55 11.95
CA SER A 5 -8.37 -19.58 12.36
C SER A 5 -9.39 -19.11 13.40
N GLN A 6 -9.18 -17.96 14.03
CA GLN A 6 -10.12 -17.35 14.97
C GLN A 6 -11.26 -16.60 14.26
N ILE A 7 -11.10 -16.26 12.99
CA ILE A 7 -12.19 -15.66 12.21
C ILE A 7 -13.26 -16.73 11.96
N LYS A 8 -14.50 -16.43 12.32
CA LYS A 8 -15.60 -17.37 12.13
C LYS A 8 -15.91 -17.57 10.65
N ARG A 9 -16.18 -18.81 10.26
CA ARG A 9 -16.51 -19.12 8.87
C ARG A 9 -17.72 -18.33 8.33
N ALA A 10 -18.70 -18.01 9.19
CA ALA A 10 -19.83 -17.16 8.80
C ALA A 10 -19.41 -15.75 8.40
N GLU A 11 -18.42 -15.17 9.09
CA GLU A 11 -17.88 -13.83 8.80
C GLU A 11 -17.07 -13.83 7.50
N ILE A 12 -16.26 -14.88 7.27
CA ILE A 12 -15.49 -15.04 6.01
C ILE A 12 -16.44 -15.13 4.82
N ASN A 13 -17.58 -15.79 4.94
CA ASN A 13 -18.55 -15.93 3.85
C ASN A 13 -19.20 -14.59 3.45
N GLU A 14 -19.14 -13.56 4.29
CA GLU A 14 -19.63 -12.21 3.99
C GLU A 14 -18.59 -11.37 3.23
N ILE A 15 -17.34 -11.81 3.14
CA ILE A 15 -16.27 -11.05 2.48
C ILE A 15 -16.54 -10.95 0.98
N LYS A 16 -16.61 -9.72 0.47
CA LYS A 16 -16.82 -9.39 -0.93
C LYS A 16 -15.63 -8.72 -1.60
N VAL A 17 -14.69 -8.20 -0.79
CA VAL A 17 -13.48 -7.56 -1.30
C VAL A 17 -12.27 -7.86 -0.42
N LEU A 18 -11.17 -8.20 -1.09
CA LEU A 18 -9.83 -8.25 -0.52
C LEU A 18 -9.07 -7.00 -0.99
N LEU A 19 -8.61 -6.20 -0.03
CA LEU A 19 -7.63 -5.14 -0.25
C LEU A 19 -6.26 -5.65 0.21
N PHE A 20 -5.21 -5.39 -0.55
CA PHE A 20 -3.89 -5.95 -0.24
C PHE A 20 -2.76 -5.02 -0.63
N ASP A 21 -1.73 -4.98 0.20
CA ASP A 21 -0.47 -4.34 -0.13
C ASP A 21 0.35 -5.18 -1.12
N LEU A 22 1.31 -4.57 -1.80
CA LEU A 22 2.16 -5.25 -2.78
C LEU A 22 3.49 -5.71 -2.18
N ASP A 23 4.35 -4.76 -1.82
CA ASP A 23 5.74 -5.03 -1.46
C ASP A 23 5.83 -5.64 -0.05
N GLY A 24 6.41 -6.83 0.06
CA GLY A 24 6.48 -7.55 1.34
C GLY A 24 5.19 -8.31 1.71
N THR A 25 4.09 -8.14 0.94
CA THR A 25 2.81 -8.82 1.15
C THR A 25 2.45 -9.72 -0.03
N PHE A 26 2.19 -9.14 -1.21
CA PHE A 26 1.85 -9.88 -2.42
C PHE A 26 3.08 -10.26 -3.24
N VAL A 27 4.13 -9.45 -3.16
CA VAL A 27 5.43 -9.65 -3.80
C VAL A 27 6.46 -9.97 -2.73
N SER A 28 7.21 -11.06 -2.90
CA SER A 28 8.32 -11.49 -2.04
C SER A 28 9.64 -11.34 -2.76
N ASP A 29 10.68 -10.86 -2.07
CA ASP A 29 12.05 -10.79 -2.59
C ASP A 29 12.10 -10.20 -4.00
N ASP A 30 11.36 -9.11 -4.22
CA ASP A 30 11.19 -8.40 -5.50
C ASP A 30 10.68 -9.28 -6.65
N ARG A 31 10.03 -10.39 -6.31
CA ARG A 31 9.48 -11.35 -7.29
C ARG A 31 8.00 -11.59 -7.10
N LEU A 32 7.30 -11.53 -8.22
CA LEU A 32 5.92 -11.99 -8.30
C LEU A 32 5.90 -13.50 -8.60
N LYS A 33 5.44 -14.29 -7.63
CA LYS A 33 5.29 -15.75 -7.81
C LYS A 33 4.03 -16.07 -8.61
N SER A 34 4.09 -17.08 -9.46
CA SER A 34 2.92 -17.54 -10.23
C SER A 34 1.80 -18.04 -9.31
N SER A 35 2.15 -18.75 -8.22
CA SER A 35 1.19 -19.22 -7.22
C SER A 35 0.41 -18.07 -6.55
N THR A 36 1.09 -16.99 -6.20
CA THR A 36 0.46 -15.80 -5.61
C THR A 36 -0.46 -15.12 -6.62
N PHE A 37 -0.01 -15.01 -7.89
CA PHE A 37 -0.84 -14.45 -8.96
C PHE A 37 -2.09 -15.30 -9.23
N GLU A 38 -2.00 -16.64 -9.17
CA GLU A 38 -3.14 -17.55 -9.26
C GLU A 38 -4.19 -17.30 -8.17
N CYS A 39 -3.78 -16.83 -6.99
CA CYS A 39 -4.71 -16.46 -5.93
C CYS A 39 -5.67 -15.34 -6.37
N LEU A 40 -5.19 -14.34 -7.10
CA LEU A 40 -6.06 -13.29 -7.65
C LEU A 40 -7.08 -13.87 -8.65
N GLU A 41 -6.67 -14.83 -9.47
CA GLU A 41 -7.58 -15.50 -10.41
C GLU A 41 -8.64 -16.36 -9.69
N LYS A 42 -8.26 -17.08 -8.64
CA LYS A 42 -9.21 -17.83 -7.79
C LYS A 42 -10.24 -16.91 -7.14
N LEU A 43 -9.79 -15.78 -6.57
CA LEU A 43 -10.68 -14.76 -6.00
C LEU A 43 -11.62 -14.17 -7.08
N ARG A 44 -11.12 -13.96 -8.31
CA ARG A 44 -11.93 -13.50 -9.43
C ARG A 44 -13.05 -14.49 -9.78
N GLN A 45 -12.72 -15.77 -9.83
CA GLN A 45 -13.70 -16.85 -10.10
C GLN A 45 -14.79 -16.92 -9.01
N LYS A 46 -14.42 -16.65 -7.77
CA LYS A 46 -15.34 -16.54 -6.61
C LYS A 46 -16.08 -15.21 -6.53
N LYS A 47 -15.85 -14.29 -7.49
CA LYS A 47 -16.45 -12.95 -7.55
C LYS A 47 -16.09 -12.05 -6.36
N ILE A 48 -15.03 -12.36 -5.63
CA ILE A 48 -14.46 -11.48 -4.61
C ILE A 48 -13.68 -10.39 -5.34
N LYS A 49 -13.99 -9.11 -5.04
CA LYS A 49 -13.26 -7.98 -5.62
C LYS A 49 -11.84 -7.92 -5.05
N ARG A 50 -10.90 -7.41 -5.81
CA ARG A 50 -9.47 -7.29 -5.46
C ARG A 50 -9.05 -5.85 -5.70
N ILE A 51 -8.49 -5.22 -4.66
CA ILE A 51 -7.92 -3.87 -4.72
C ILE A 51 -6.46 -3.96 -4.28
N ALA A 52 -5.53 -3.68 -5.17
CA ALA A 52 -4.14 -3.49 -4.78
C ALA A 52 -3.98 -2.09 -4.19
N VAL A 53 -3.31 -1.97 -3.04
CA VAL A 53 -3.15 -0.71 -2.30
C VAL A 53 -1.67 -0.53 -1.97
N THR A 54 -0.98 0.33 -2.69
CA THR A 54 0.49 0.34 -2.68
C THR A 54 1.09 1.76 -2.62
N GLY A 55 2.34 1.83 -2.15
CA GLY A 55 3.21 3.00 -2.34
C GLY A 55 3.88 3.06 -3.71
N ARG A 56 3.70 2.06 -4.58
CA ARG A 56 4.31 2.03 -5.91
C ARG A 56 3.77 3.13 -6.83
N PRO A 57 4.58 3.56 -7.82
CA PRO A 57 4.30 4.73 -8.66
C PRO A 57 3.14 4.54 -9.64
N ALA A 58 2.63 5.65 -10.14
CA ALA A 58 1.54 5.71 -11.11
C ALA A 58 1.79 4.86 -12.37
N GLY A 59 3.04 4.80 -12.84
CA GLY A 59 3.39 3.98 -14.01
C GLY A 59 3.19 2.48 -13.78
N TRP A 60 3.55 1.96 -12.59
CA TRP A 60 3.30 0.57 -12.20
C TRP A 60 1.80 0.31 -11.99
N CYS A 61 1.12 1.25 -11.33
CA CYS A 61 -0.32 1.14 -11.09
C CYS A 61 -1.13 1.09 -12.39
N ASP A 62 -0.72 1.81 -13.44
CA ASP A 62 -1.36 1.75 -14.77
C ASP A 62 -1.23 0.35 -15.38
N LEU A 63 -0.05 -0.27 -15.31
CA LEU A 63 0.18 -1.64 -15.78
C LEU A 63 -0.65 -2.64 -14.98
N ILE A 64 -0.61 -2.56 -13.65
CA ILE A 64 -1.35 -3.47 -12.75
C ILE A 64 -2.85 -3.37 -13.02
N ALA A 65 -3.41 -2.17 -13.11
CA ALA A 65 -4.83 -1.97 -13.38
C ALA A 65 -5.28 -2.54 -14.73
N ARG A 66 -4.39 -2.56 -15.75
CA ARG A 66 -4.73 -3.06 -17.09
C ARG A 66 -4.59 -4.57 -17.25
N TRP A 67 -3.58 -5.15 -16.61
CA TRP A 67 -3.17 -6.50 -16.95
C TRP A 67 -3.36 -7.52 -15.82
N TRP A 68 -3.44 -7.05 -14.58
CA TRP A 68 -3.68 -7.97 -13.47
C TRP A 68 -5.18 -8.20 -13.25
N PRO A 69 -5.58 -9.34 -12.69
CA PRO A 69 -6.97 -9.63 -12.38
C PRO A 69 -7.43 -8.88 -11.12
N VAL A 70 -7.19 -7.57 -11.05
CA VAL A 70 -7.65 -6.66 -9.99
C VAL A 70 -8.83 -5.82 -10.47
N ASN A 71 -9.62 -5.29 -9.55
CA ASN A 71 -10.75 -4.42 -9.86
C ASN A 71 -10.35 -2.95 -9.80
N SER A 72 -9.39 -2.61 -8.93
CA SER A 72 -8.83 -1.27 -8.81
C SER A 72 -7.43 -1.33 -8.21
N VAL A 73 -6.67 -0.26 -8.40
CA VAL A 73 -5.36 -0.04 -7.78
C VAL A 73 -5.37 1.32 -7.12
N VAL A 74 -4.95 1.38 -5.87
CA VAL A 74 -4.62 2.60 -5.13
C VAL A 74 -3.12 2.75 -5.15
N GLY A 75 -2.61 3.87 -5.67
CA GLY A 75 -1.18 4.12 -5.84
C GLY A 75 -0.67 5.30 -5.02
N GLU A 76 0.67 5.36 -4.91
CA GLU A 76 1.41 6.41 -4.20
C GLU A 76 0.76 6.74 -2.85
N ASN A 77 0.60 5.70 -2.01
CA ASN A 77 0.03 5.78 -0.66
C ASN A 77 -1.36 6.44 -0.58
N GLY A 78 -2.16 6.37 -1.64
CA GLY A 78 -3.53 6.87 -1.65
C GLY A 78 -3.74 8.16 -2.44
N ALA A 79 -2.74 8.65 -3.17
CA ALA A 79 -2.85 9.85 -3.98
C ALA A 79 -3.91 9.73 -5.08
N PHE A 80 -4.06 8.52 -5.62
CA PHE A 80 -4.97 8.24 -6.73
C PHE A 80 -5.47 6.80 -6.71
N SER A 81 -6.49 6.53 -7.50
CA SER A 81 -6.90 5.18 -7.87
C SER A 81 -7.08 5.02 -9.38
N TYR A 82 -6.74 3.83 -9.89
CA TYR A 82 -6.91 3.43 -11.27
C TYR A 82 -7.82 2.21 -11.34
N THR A 83 -8.86 2.31 -12.16
CA THR A 83 -9.85 1.26 -12.39
C THR A 83 -10.08 1.10 -13.88
N VAL A 84 -10.06 -0.12 -14.41
CA VAL A 84 -10.46 -0.37 -15.79
C VAL A 84 -11.92 -0.79 -15.82
N SER A 85 -12.75 -0.04 -16.52
CA SER A 85 -14.15 -0.34 -16.75
C SER A 85 -14.47 -0.21 -18.22
N GLU A 86 -15.12 -1.23 -18.80
CA GLU A 86 -15.47 -1.28 -20.23
C GLU A 86 -14.29 -1.00 -21.17
N GLY A 87 -13.10 -1.51 -20.81
CA GLY A 87 -11.87 -1.32 -21.57
C GLY A 87 -11.24 0.08 -21.45
N ARG A 88 -11.80 0.96 -20.62
CA ARG A 88 -11.29 2.32 -20.40
C ARG A 88 -10.72 2.48 -19.01
N MET A 89 -9.57 3.18 -18.92
CA MET A 89 -8.95 3.54 -17.64
C MET A 89 -9.67 4.74 -17.03
N ILE A 90 -10.25 4.54 -15.85
CA ILE A 90 -10.78 5.60 -15.00
C ILE A 90 -9.67 5.95 -13.99
N ARG A 91 -9.25 7.20 -14.00
CA ARG A 91 -8.24 7.74 -13.08
C ARG A 91 -8.92 8.71 -12.13
N LYS A 92 -8.78 8.49 -10.85
CA LYS A 92 -9.29 9.38 -9.80
C LYS A 92 -8.12 9.84 -8.95
N ILE A 93 -8.07 11.13 -8.66
CA ILE A 93 -7.09 11.75 -7.77
C ILE A 93 -7.80 12.01 -6.45
N PHE A 94 -7.11 11.81 -5.33
CA PHE A 94 -7.70 12.00 -4.01
C PHE A 94 -8.25 13.42 -3.83
N ASP A 95 -7.46 14.42 -4.19
CA ASP A 95 -7.85 15.83 -4.21
C ASP A 95 -7.80 16.37 -5.65
N SER A 96 -8.96 16.45 -6.29
CA SER A 96 -9.10 16.94 -7.66
C SER A 96 -8.80 18.44 -7.83
N SER A 97 -8.70 19.20 -6.74
CA SER A 97 -8.34 20.62 -6.76
C SER A 97 -6.83 20.85 -6.82
N SER A 98 -6.02 19.83 -6.54
CA SER A 98 -4.55 19.92 -6.49
C SER A 98 -3.95 20.03 -7.89
N SER A 99 -3.04 20.98 -8.06
CA SER A 99 -2.22 21.11 -9.27
C SER A 99 -1.02 20.18 -9.20
N LEU A 100 -0.92 19.20 -10.11
CA LEU A 100 0.20 18.28 -10.19
C LEU A 100 1.55 19.01 -10.30
N THR A 101 1.63 20.02 -11.18
CA THR A 101 2.86 20.79 -11.40
C THR A 101 3.30 21.53 -10.14
N ALA A 102 2.36 22.17 -9.42
CA ALA A 102 2.67 22.86 -8.16
C ALA A 102 3.12 21.87 -7.08
N HIS A 103 2.48 20.71 -7.02
CA HIS A 103 2.81 19.64 -6.10
C HIS A 103 4.21 19.09 -6.33
N GLN A 104 4.54 18.74 -7.58
CA GLN A 104 5.89 18.25 -7.96
C GLN A 104 6.98 19.28 -7.69
N LYS A 105 6.71 20.57 -7.94
CA LYS A 105 7.65 21.65 -7.60
C LYS A 105 7.93 21.70 -6.10
N LYS A 106 6.89 21.54 -5.27
CA LYS A 106 7.03 21.55 -3.80
C LYS A 106 7.86 20.36 -3.31
N LEU A 107 7.63 19.17 -3.87
CA LEU A 107 8.42 17.96 -3.58
C LEU A 107 9.88 18.11 -4.00
N SER A 108 10.13 18.70 -5.17
CA SER A 108 11.49 18.95 -5.65
C SER A 108 12.27 19.91 -4.73
N LEU A 109 11.62 20.94 -4.20
CA LEU A 109 12.24 21.84 -3.23
C LEU A 109 12.57 21.10 -1.92
N LEU A 110 11.63 20.32 -1.40
CA LEU A 110 11.86 19.52 -0.21
C LEU A 110 13.02 18.53 -0.39
N PHE A 111 13.13 17.88 -1.57
CA PHE A 111 14.26 16.99 -1.84
C PHE A 111 15.62 17.71 -1.82
N ASN A 112 15.69 18.92 -2.37
CA ASN A 112 16.90 19.73 -2.28
C ASN A 112 17.27 20.08 -0.84
N ASP A 113 16.27 20.38 0.00
CA ASP A 113 16.47 20.64 1.43
C ASP A 113 16.94 19.38 2.17
N ILE A 114 16.36 18.22 1.86
CA ILE A 114 16.80 16.92 2.41
C ILE A 114 18.27 16.67 2.05
N LYS A 115 18.63 16.81 0.76
CA LYS A 115 20.03 16.61 0.32
C LYS A 115 20.99 17.58 1.00
N SER A 116 20.60 18.81 1.21
CA SER A 116 21.42 19.83 1.86
C SER A 116 21.68 19.53 3.34
N ASN A 117 20.70 18.94 4.04
CA ASN A 117 20.80 18.64 5.47
C ASN A 117 21.38 17.26 5.78
N PHE A 118 21.14 16.26 4.91
CA PHE A 118 21.47 14.86 5.19
C PHE A 118 22.53 14.26 4.23
N GLY A 119 22.99 15.05 3.26
CA GLY A 119 24.06 14.64 2.34
C GLY A 119 23.62 13.57 1.34
N ASP A 120 24.31 12.42 1.36
CA ASP A 120 24.08 11.34 0.41
C ASP A 120 22.73 10.66 0.64
N VAL A 121 21.73 11.07 -0.17
CA VAL A 121 20.36 10.55 -0.20
C VAL A 121 19.96 10.31 -1.64
N HIS A 122 19.48 9.11 -1.92
CA HIS A 122 19.09 8.66 -3.24
C HIS A 122 17.57 8.64 -3.41
N LEU A 123 17.12 9.01 -4.61
CA LEU A 123 15.74 8.77 -5.01
C LEU A 123 15.58 7.28 -5.36
N ALA A 124 14.41 6.74 -5.10
CA ALA A 124 14.06 5.41 -5.59
C ALA A 124 14.19 5.32 -7.12
N ALA A 125 14.63 4.18 -7.63
CA ALA A 125 14.80 3.95 -9.07
C ALA A 125 13.52 4.18 -9.87
N ASP A 126 12.36 3.99 -9.24
CA ASP A 126 11.04 4.19 -9.83
C ASP A 126 10.51 5.64 -9.77
N GLN A 127 11.28 6.60 -9.19
CA GLN A 127 10.87 8.02 -9.10
C GLN A 127 10.41 8.64 -10.43
N PRO A 128 11.00 8.35 -11.60
CA PRO A 128 10.54 8.90 -12.87
C PRO A 128 9.08 8.52 -13.24
N PHE A 129 8.52 7.50 -12.61
CA PHE A 129 7.16 7.01 -12.85
C PHE A 129 6.14 7.51 -11.81
N ARG A 130 6.59 8.30 -10.82
CA ARG A 130 5.77 8.87 -9.75
C ARG A 130 5.17 10.21 -10.16
N LEU A 131 3.97 10.46 -9.67
CA LEU A 131 3.24 11.71 -9.94
C LEU A 131 3.08 12.57 -8.69
N TRP A 132 2.74 11.97 -7.54
CA TRP A 132 2.24 12.67 -6.36
C TRP A 132 3.12 12.54 -5.13
N ASP A 133 4.09 11.65 -5.13
CA ASP A 133 5.04 11.49 -4.03
C ASP A 133 6.50 11.59 -4.47
N LEU A 134 7.35 11.76 -3.48
CA LEU A 134 8.79 11.64 -3.55
C LEU A 134 9.16 10.37 -2.80
N SER A 135 9.90 9.48 -3.42
CA SER A 135 10.36 8.25 -2.80
C SER A 135 11.87 8.27 -2.64
N LEU A 136 12.33 8.12 -1.41
CA LEU A 136 13.74 7.96 -1.10
C LEU A 136 14.03 6.48 -0.95
N ASP A 137 15.10 6.03 -1.59
CA ASP A 137 15.59 4.67 -1.47
C ASP A 137 16.23 4.46 -0.10
N ILE A 138 15.75 3.48 0.64
CA ILE A 138 16.28 3.14 1.96
C ILE A 138 16.83 1.72 2.04
N SER A 139 16.42 0.82 1.12
CA SER A 139 16.86 -0.58 1.09
C SER A 139 16.49 -1.32 -0.21
N GLU A 140 16.31 -0.62 -1.35
CA GLU A 140 16.04 -1.26 -2.65
C GLU A 140 17.34 -1.44 -3.45
N GLU A 141 18.06 -0.34 -3.73
CA GLU A 141 19.35 -0.32 -4.41
C GLU A 141 20.46 0.27 -3.52
N HIS A 142 20.07 1.02 -2.47
CA HIS A 142 20.96 1.66 -1.52
C HIS A 142 20.47 1.44 -0.10
N ASP A 143 21.33 0.94 0.78
CA ASP A 143 21.01 0.84 2.19
C ASP A 143 21.20 2.20 2.89
N MET A 144 20.21 2.59 3.68
CA MET A 144 20.25 3.77 4.53
C MET A 144 20.12 3.36 6.00
N ASP A 145 20.96 3.94 6.85
CA ASP A 145 20.93 3.73 8.30
C ASP A 145 19.56 4.15 8.89
N ASP A 146 19.04 3.33 9.80
CA ASP A 146 17.70 3.52 10.40
C ASP A 146 17.56 4.87 11.13
N ASP A 147 18.63 5.32 11.83
CA ASP A 147 18.62 6.62 12.51
C ASP A 147 18.54 7.78 11.50
N LYS A 148 19.21 7.62 10.35
CA LYS A 148 19.13 8.59 9.24
C LYS A 148 17.75 8.58 8.60
N VAL A 149 17.16 7.40 8.36
CA VAL A 149 15.78 7.29 7.83
C VAL A 149 14.80 8.00 8.75
N LYS A 150 14.90 7.77 10.06
CA LYS A 150 14.06 8.43 11.06
C LYS A 150 14.27 9.93 11.10
N ALA A 151 15.50 10.39 11.05
CA ALA A 151 15.82 11.82 11.06
C ALA A 151 15.24 12.53 9.81
N ILE A 152 15.32 11.91 8.63
CA ILE A 152 14.73 12.44 7.39
C ILE A 152 13.19 12.41 7.47
N HIS A 153 12.60 11.34 8.00
CA HIS A 153 11.16 11.25 8.24
C HIS A 153 10.68 12.42 9.09
N ASP A 154 11.29 12.63 10.26
CA ASP A 154 10.92 13.71 11.19
C ASP A 154 11.15 15.10 10.60
N PHE A 155 12.21 15.26 9.79
CA PHE A 155 12.46 16.48 9.03
C PHE A 155 11.32 16.76 8.03
N CYS A 156 10.86 15.76 7.28
CA CYS A 156 9.75 15.90 6.34
C CYS A 156 8.47 16.32 7.04
N ILE A 157 8.12 15.66 8.16
CA ILE A 157 6.95 16.02 8.98
C ILE A 157 7.04 17.47 9.48
N SER A 158 8.20 17.89 10.00
CA SER A 158 8.41 19.25 10.50
C SER A 158 8.30 20.34 9.41
N ASN A 159 8.52 19.96 8.14
CA ASN A 159 8.33 20.81 6.96
C ASN A 159 6.91 20.71 6.34
N GLY A 160 5.96 20.11 7.08
CA GLY A 160 4.55 20.04 6.70
C GLY A 160 4.27 19.06 5.55
N ALA A 161 5.17 18.12 5.30
CA ALA A 161 4.91 16.96 4.45
C ALA A 161 4.40 15.79 5.31
N ASN A 162 3.77 14.81 4.67
CA ASN A 162 3.59 13.48 5.23
C ASN A 162 4.78 12.62 4.84
N ALA A 163 5.09 11.64 5.67
CA ALA A 163 6.12 10.65 5.38
C ALA A 163 5.68 9.28 5.89
N ALA A 164 6.00 8.24 5.13
CA ALA A 164 5.71 6.86 5.52
C ALA A 164 6.87 5.95 5.12
N ILE A 165 7.31 5.15 6.08
CA ILE A 165 8.38 4.15 5.90
C ILE A 165 7.72 2.85 5.45
N SER A 166 8.20 2.30 4.34
CA SER A 166 7.93 0.92 3.90
C SER A 166 9.19 0.07 4.09
N ASN A 167 9.15 -1.18 3.66
CA ASN A 167 10.31 -2.09 3.71
C ASN A 167 11.50 -1.64 2.84
N ILE A 168 11.26 -0.83 1.79
CA ILE A 168 12.30 -0.42 0.82
C ILE A 168 12.41 1.09 0.62
N HIS A 169 11.36 1.86 0.94
CA HIS A 169 11.30 3.29 0.67
C HIS A 169 10.83 4.13 1.86
N LEU A 170 11.31 5.36 1.92
CA LEU A 170 10.69 6.45 2.66
C LEU A 170 9.90 7.30 1.66
N ASN A 171 8.58 7.15 1.62
CA ASN A 171 7.70 7.91 0.76
C ASN A 171 7.28 9.21 1.43
N VAL A 172 7.34 10.31 0.69
CA VAL A 172 7.07 11.66 1.20
C VAL A 172 6.10 12.39 0.27
N TRP A 173 5.03 12.98 0.81
CA TRP A 173 4.04 13.69 0.01
C TRP A 173 3.41 14.86 0.75
N TYR A 174 2.75 15.73 0.02
CA TYR A 174 1.90 16.76 0.57
C TYR A 174 0.44 16.45 0.29
N GLY A 175 -0.43 16.80 1.23
CA GLY A 175 -1.87 16.57 1.08
C GLY A 175 -2.42 15.62 2.13
N ASN A 176 -3.71 15.66 2.33
CA ASN A 176 -4.39 14.90 3.39
C ASN A 176 -4.94 13.58 2.84
N TYR A 177 -4.07 12.73 2.32
CA TYR A 177 -4.43 11.41 1.83
C TYR A 177 -3.52 10.32 2.40
N ASN A 178 -4.02 9.11 2.43
CA ASN A 178 -3.31 7.90 2.77
C ASN A 178 -3.98 6.68 2.09
N LYS A 179 -3.40 5.51 2.23
CA LYS A 179 -3.94 4.24 1.69
C LYS A 179 -5.42 4.06 2.02
N LEU A 180 -5.81 4.34 3.27
CA LEU A 180 -7.19 4.18 3.75
C LEU A 180 -8.15 5.15 3.05
N GLY A 181 -7.84 6.44 3.03
CA GLY A 181 -8.74 7.46 2.50
C GLY A 181 -9.17 7.21 1.05
N MET A 182 -8.22 6.81 0.18
CA MET A 182 -8.56 6.49 -1.21
C MET A 182 -9.31 5.14 -1.33
N SER A 183 -8.95 4.15 -0.50
CA SER A 183 -9.66 2.88 -0.46
C SER A 183 -11.13 3.05 -0.07
N LEU A 184 -11.42 3.87 0.93
CA LEU A 184 -12.80 4.16 1.36
C LEU A 184 -13.62 4.82 0.26
N LYS A 185 -13.04 5.73 -0.54
CA LYS A 185 -13.73 6.32 -1.70
C LYS A 185 -14.14 5.26 -2.72
N ILE A 186 -13.30 4.24 -2.96
CA ILE A 186 -13.63 3.13 -3.87
C ILE A 186 -14.74 2.25 -3.27
N LEU A 187 -14.63 1.91 -1.98
CA LEU A 187 -15.61 1.07 -1.29
C LEU A 187 -16.99 1.73 -1.25
N ASP A 188 -17.05 3.03 -0.99
CA ASP A 188 -18.29 3.82 -0.99
C ASP A 188 -18.95 3.80 -2.38
N GLU A 189 -18.19 4.05 -3.45
CA GLU A 189 -18.69 3.97 -4.83
C GLU A 189 -19.22 2.57 -5.20
N TRP A 190 -18.62 1.53 -4.66
CA TRP A 190 -19.07 0.16 -4.86
C TRP A 190 -20.16 -0.26 -3.88
N ASN A 191 -20.57 0.64 -2.99
CA ASN A 191 -21.56 0.41 -1.93
C ASN A 191 -21.24 -0.82 -1.06
N LEU A 192 -19.95 -1.00 -0.75
CA LEU A 192 -19.44 -2.05 0.12
C LEU A 192 -19.31 -1.56 1.57
N LYS A 193 -19.63 -2.46 2.50
CA LYS A 193 -19.56 -2.19 3.94
C LYS A 193 -18.24 -2.70 4.51
N GLU A 194 -17.80 -2.14 5.63
CA GLU A 194 -16.56 -2.53 6.31
C GLU A 194 -16.47 -4.03 6.58
N HIS A 195 -17.53 -4.63 7.12
CA HIS A 195 -17.58 -6.07 7.43
C HIS A 195 -17.53 -7.00 6.20
N GLU A 196 -17.69 -6.45 5.00
CA GLU A 196 -17.55 -7.16 3.73
C GLU A 196 -16.12 -7.07 3.18
N CYS A 197 -15.23 -6.38 3.91
CA CYS A 197 -13.86 -6.08 3.49
C CYS A 197 -12.85 -6.80 4.37
N ILE A 198 -11.79 -7.31 3.76
CA ILE A 198 -10.60 -7.80 4.46
C ILE A 198 -9.37 -7.12 3.86
N TYR A 199 -8.46 -6.70 4.73
CA TYR A 199 -7.20 -6.08 4.33
C TYR A 199 -6.01 -6.92 4.77
N ILE A 200 -4.95 -7.00 3.93
CA ILE A 200 -3.67 -7.62 4.28
C ILE A 200 -2.50 -6.72 3.91
N GLY A 201 -1.53 -6.59 4.83
CA GLY A 201 -0.32 -5.78 4.68
C GLY A 201 0.80 -6.24 5.60
N ASP A 202 1.95 -5.57 5.55
CA ASP A 202 3.17 -5.99 6.25
C ASP A 202 3.90 -4.88 7.02
N SER A 203 3.60 -3.60 6.79
CA SER A 203 4.51 -2.51 7.18
C SER A 203 3.79 -1.28 7.79
N PRO A 204 4.52 -0.30 8.36
CA PRO A 204 3.94 0.84 9.07
C PRO A 204 2.98 1.70 8.26
N ASN A 205 3.16 1.82 6.94
CA ASN A 205 2.25 2.58 6.08
C ASN A 205 0.85 1.94 5.96
N ASP A 206 0.67 0.70 6.46
CA ASP A 206 -0.60 -0.02 6.53
C ASP A 206 -1.36 0.23 7.84
N SER A 207 -0.74 0.88 8.83
CA SER A 207 -1.35 1.17 10.13
C SER A 207 -2.75 1.78 10.04
N PRO A 208 -3.03 2.76 9.15
CA PRO A 208 -4.39 3.28 9.00
C PRO A 208 -5.42 2.23 8.53
N MET A 209 -4.99 1.29 7.68
CA MET A 209 -5.83 0.19 7.21
C MET A 209 -6.09 -0.80 8.34
N PHE A 210 -5.06 -1.15 9.12
CA PHE A 210 -5.18 -2.05 10.26
C PHE A 210 -6.12 -1.50 11.34
N ASN A 211 -6.06 -0.20 11.60
CA ASN A 211 -6.93 0.45 12.57
C ASN A 211 -8.40 0.48 12.12
N HIS A 212 -8.65 0.61 10.83
CA HIS A 212 -10.00 0.79 10.31
C HIS A 212 -10.74 -0.52 10.09
N PHE A 213 -10.09 -1.51 9.44
CA PHE A 213 -10.75 -2.76 9.08
C PHE A 213 -10.74 -3.76 10.23
N SER A 214 -11.93 -4.20 10.66
CA SER A 214 -12.09 -5.25 11.67
C SER A 214 -11.41 -6.55 11.23
N PHE A 215 -11.46 -6.88 9.92
CA PHE A 215 -10.72 -7.99 9.33
C PHE A 215 -9.42 -7.48 8.71
N SER A 216 -8.50 -7.03 9.56
CA SER A 216 -7.16 -6.65 9.16
C SER A 216 -6.17 -7.76 9.48
N VAL A 217 -5.35 -8.12 8.48
CA VAL A 217 -4.39 -9.23 8.55
C VAL A 217 -2.99 -8.69 8.32
N GLY A 218 -2.06 -9.07 9.17
CA GLY A 218 -0.64 -8.86 8.92
C GLY A 218 0.02 -10.15 8.42
N VAL A 219 0.92 -10.06 7.46
CA VAL A 219 1.85 -11.16 7.23
C VAL A 219 2.87 -11.19 8.36
N LYS A 220 3.52 -12.33 8.57
CA LYS A 220 4.38 -12.56 9.74
C LYS A 220 5.46 -11.49 9.94
N SER A 221 6.02 -10.94 8.86
CA SER A 221 7.04 -9.89 8.90
C SER A 221 6.58 -8.59 9.56
N VAL A 222 5.27 -8.32 9.66
CA VAL A 222 4.74 -7.15 10.37
C VAL A 222 5.28 -7.06 11.82
N LEU A 223 5.64 -8.20 12.40
CA LEU A 223 6.20 -8.28 13.75
C LEU A 223 7.57 -7.58 13.89
N LYS A 224 8.29 -7.34 12.79
CA LYS A 224 9.54 -6.59 12.78
C LYS A 224 9.35 -5.12 13.16
N TYR A 225 8.15 -4.58 12.94
CA TYR A 225 7.83 -3.17 13.12
C TYR A 225 7.11 -2.86 14.44
N LYS A 226 7.17 -3.75 15.44
CA LYS A 226 6.45 -3.62 16.73
C LYS A 226 6.70 -2.30 17.45
N ASP A 227 7.92 -1.77 17.33
CA ASP A 227 8.33 -0.58 18.08
C ASP A 227 8.00 0.74 17.38
N ILE A 228 7.57 0.69 16.10
CA ILE A 228 7.29 1.88 15.29
C ILE A 228 5.89 1.93 14.70
N MET A 229 5.12 0.83 14.77
CA MET A 229 3.75 0.81 14.29
C MET A 229 2.79 1.45 15.28
N GLU A 230 1.91 2.32 14.79
CA GLU A 230 0.86 2.94 15.59
C GLU A 230 -0.31 1.98 15.86
N TYR A 231 -0.73 1.24 14.83
CA TYR A 231 -1.82 0.26 14.92
C TYR A 231 -1.41 -1.07 14.32
N PHE A 232 -1.81 -2.15 14.98
CA PHE A 232 -1.51 -3.51 14.57
C PHE A 232 -2.70 -4.18 13.89
N PRO A 233 -2.47 -5.16 13.01
CA PRO A 233 -3.54 -5.96 12.44
C PRO A 233 -4.27 -6.78 13.52
N SER A 234 -5.54 -7.07 13.30
CA SER A 234 -6.34 -7.93 14.19
C SER A 234 -5.84 -9.38 14.12
N TYR A 235 -5.47 -9.83 12.94
CA TYR A 235 -5.04 -11.21 12.67
C TYR A 235 -3.65 -11.27 12.07
N LEU A 236 -3.03 -12.44 12.19
CA LEU A 236 -1.68 -12.71 11.70
C LEU A 236 -1.66 -14.01 10.91
N THR A 237 -0.95 -14.03 9.77
CA THR A 237 -0.62 -15.26 9.04
C THR A 237 0.51 -16.01 9.74
N THR A 238 0.59 -17.32 9.52
CA THR A 238 1.73 -18.14 9.98
C THR A 238 2.93 -17.99 9.06
N GLU A 239 2.67 -17.78 7.79
CA GLU A 239 3.65 -17.59 6.75
C GLU A 239 3.91 -16.08 6.51
N ASP A 240 5.03 -15.78 5.84
CA ASP A 240 5.45 -14.42 5.54
C ASP A 240 5.13 -14.03 4.09
N SER A 241 5.12 -12.72 3.82
CA SER A 241 5.04 -12.14 2.47
C SER A 241 4.00 -12.86 1.57
N SER A 242 4.39 -13.27 0.38
CA SER A 242 3.52 -13.92 -0.60
C SER A 242 2.89 -15.23 -0.11
N GLU A 243 3.60 -16.02 0.68
CA GLU A 243 3.06 -17.23 1.30
C GLU A 243 1.96 -16.90 2.31
N GLY A 244 2.12 -15.81 3.08
CA GLY A 244 1.09 -15.29 3.98
C GLY A 244 -0.15 -14.81 3.22
N PHE A 245 0.04 -14.16 2.07
CA PHE A 245 -1.06 -13.79 1.18
C PHE A 245 -1.79 -15.03 0.63
N GLU A 246 -1.06 -16.08 0.23
CA GLU A 246 -1.61 -17.35 -0.24
C GLU A 246 -2.38 -18.05 0.88
N GLU A 247 -1.85 -18.05 2.13
CA GLU A 247 -2.53 -18.60 3.31
C GLU A 247 -3.88 -17.92 3.52
N LEU A 248 -3.92 -16.57 3.54
CA LEU A 248 -5.17 -15.82 3.67
C LEU A 248 -6.14 -16.13 2.52
N THR A 249 -5.66 -16.15 1.29
CA THR A 249 -6.51 -16.44 0.12
C THR A 249 -7.15 -17.83 0.21
N ASN A 250 -6.37 -18.83 0.58
CA ASN A 250 -6.89 -20.20 0.76
C ASN A 250 -7.87 -20.29 1.93
N PHE A 251 -7.71 -19.45 2.96
CA PHE A 251 -8.64 -19.37 4.08
C PHE A 251 -9.99 -18.74 3.68
N ILE A 252 -9.97 -17.75 2.79
CA ILE A 252 -11.19 -17.08 2.27
C ILE A 252 -11.97 -18.01 1.32
N LEU A 253 -11.28 -18.79 0.50
CA LEU A 253 -11.87 -19.65 -0.56
C LEU A 253 -12.48 -20.95 -0.02
#